data_1497145076abc9008bdbe87de14d15c6
#
_entry.id   1497145076abc9008bdbe87de14d15c6
#
_cell.length_a   1.000
_cell.length_b   1.000
_cell.length_c   1.000
_cell.angle_alpha   90.00
_cell.angle_beta   90.00
_cell.angle_gamma   90.00
#
_symmetry.space_group_name_H-M   'P 1'
#
loop_
_entity.id
_entity.type
_entity.pdbx_description
1 polymer ?
#
loop_
_entity_poly.entity_id
_entity_poly.type
_entity_poly.pdbx_seq_one_letter_code
_entity_poly.pdbx_strand_id
1 'polypeptide(L)'
;MAGYARGRPWPPTTRTSTLPRPQLATRSVESFAEGFEAVARNVATVIQGKDEPIRLALVCLLAEGHLLIEDVPGVGKTTLAKALAGSLGCSWGRIQFTPDLLPSDVTGVTVYNRVTGSFDFRPGGIFANIVLGDEINRASPKTQSALLEAMEERQVTVDRTTYPLETPFMVIATQNPVEHEGTYPLPESQLDRFLMRIEMGYPGRASEIAILDTHAGGNHSVTQVSAVASEADVEVMIGMAQAIHVAPSLKGYIVDVADATRRRPELALGVSPRAALGLLRAARARAASLAREYVIPDDIKALAGPVLEHRLALTPEAQLRGASRQDVLADVLAVVPVPTRSAP
;
A
#
# COMPACT_ATOMS: atom_id res chain seq x y z
N MET A 1 -21.10 -36.21 -23.79
CA MET A 1 -21.39 -35.05 -22.93
C MET A 1 -21.11 -35.48 -21.49
N ALA A 2 -19.91 -35.22 -20.99
CA ALA A 2 -19.52 -35.55 -19.64
C ALA A 2 -19.32 -34.22 -18.89
N GLY A 3 -20.11 -34.05 -17.80
CA GLY A 3 -20.12 -32.84 -17.00
C GLY A 3 -18.81 -32.62 -16.30
N TYR A 4 -18.24 -31.45 -16.52
CA TYR A 4 -17.07 -30.97 -15.80
C TYR A 4 -17.46 -30.70 -14.34
N ALA A 5 -16.89 -31.48 -13.43
CA ALA A 5 -16.97 -31.23 -12.00
C ALA A 5 -16.30 -29.89 -11.70
N ARG A 6 -17.08 -28.97 -11.17
CA ARG A 6 -16.59 -27.67 -10.63
C ARG A 6 -15.58 -28.00 -9.52
N GLY A 7 -14.34 -27.53 -9.70
CA GLY A 7 -13.32 -27.60 -8.67
C GLY A 7 -13.86 -27.02 -7.36
N ARG A 8 -13.61 -27.70 -6.25
CA ARG A 8 -13.98 -27.19 -4.92
C ARG A 8 -13.26 -25.87 -4.70
N PRO A 9 -13.97 -24.83 -4.20
CA PRO A 9 -13.30 -23.61 -3.80
C PRO A 9 -12.28 -23.95 -2.71
N TRP A 10 -11.14 -23.24 -2.74
CA TRP A 10 -10.11 -23.25 -1.69
C TRP A 10 -10.80 -23.14 -0.32
N PRO A 11 -10.53 -24.02 0.66
CA PRO A 11 -11.10 -23.87 1.99
C PRO A 11 -10.52 -22.60 2.62
N PRO A 12 -11.37 -21.65 3.09
CA PRO A 12 -10.88 -20.56 3.92
C PRO A 12 -10.15 -21.19 5.10
N THR A 13 -8.96 -20.65 5.41
CA THR A 13 -8.22 -21.05 6.62
C THR A 13 -9.12 -20.72 7.81
N THR A 14 -9.84 -21.73 8.33
CA THR A 14 -10.62 -21.64 9.56
C THR A 14 -9.65 -21.45 10.73
N ARG A 15 -9.18 -20.23 10.92
CA ARG A 15 -8.65 -19.80 12.20
C ARG A 15 -9.84 -19.53 13.09
N THR A 16 -10.18 -20.46 13.98
CA THR A 16 -11.00 -20.20 15.15
C THR A 16 -10.26 -19.23 16.07
N SER A 17 -10.42 -17.93 15.81
CA SER A 17 -9.98 -16.87 16.69
C SER A 17 -10.94 -16.83 17.88
N THR A 18 -10.46 -17.25 19.05
CA THR A 18 -11.15 -17.14 20.36
C THR A 18 -10.95 -15.77 21.01
N LEU A 19 -10.51 -14.76 20.28
CA LEU A 19 -10.40 -13.41 20.78
C LEU A 19 -11.77 -12.71 20.71
N PRO A 20 -12.19 -11.97 21.78
CA PRO A 20 -13.39 -11.15 21.71
C PRO A 20 -13.20 -10.15 20.58
N ARG A 21 -14.15 -10.13 19.65
CA ARG A 21 -14.14 -9.18 18.52
C ARG A 21 -14.26 -7.76 19.09
N PRO A 22 -13.29 -6.87 18.85
CA PRO A 22 -13.53 -5.45 19.02
C PRO A 22 -14.58 -5.09 17.96
N GLN A 23 -15.79 -4.84 18.39
CA GLN A 23 -16.84 -4.31 17.52
C GLN A 23 -16.60 -2.80 17.43
N LEU A 24 -16.37 -2.27 16.22
CA LEU A 24 -16.66 -0.88 15.92
C LEU A 24 -18.17 -0.69 16.16
N ALA A 25 -18.51 -0.26 17.37
CA ALA A 25 -19.89 -0.27 17.88
C ALA A 25 -20.81 0.71 17.14
N THR A 26 -20.25 1.66 16.37
CA THR A 26 -20.96 2.68 15.61
C THR A 26 -20.23 2.99 14.30
N ARG A 27 -20.96 3.06 13.20
CA ARG A 27 -20.42 3.49 11.90
C ARG A 27 -20.40 5.02 11.85
N SER A 28 -19.53 5.66 12.62
CA SER A 28 -19.34 7.10 12.61
C SER A 28 -17.88 7.46 12.29
N VAL A 29 -17.64 8.66 11.78
CA VAL A 29 -16.26 9.11 11.47
C VAL A 29 -15.39 9.20 12.73
N GLU A 30 -15.99 9.43 13.89
CA GLU A 30 -15.31 9.40 15.19
C GLU A 30 -14.81 7.99 15.49
N SER A 31 -15.66 6.95 15.32
CA SER A 31 -15.25 5.56 15.53
C SER A 31 -14.20 5.11 14.53
N PHE A 32 -14.24 5.62 13.30
CA PHE A 32 -13.18 5.41 12.31
C PHE A 32 -11.85 6.00 12.79
N ALA A 33 -11.85 7.28 13.22
CA ALA A 33 -10.65 7.97 13.69
C ALA A 33 -10.07 7.30 14.95
N GLU A 34 -10.92 6.85 15.89
CA GLU A 34 -10.50 6.10 17.06
C GLU A 34 -9.84 4.76 16.70
N GLY A 35 -10.44 4.00 15.77
CA GLY A 35 -9.89 2.75 15.26
C GLY A 35 -8.56 2.97 14.53
N PHE A 36 -8.50 3.98 13.67
CA PHE A 36 -7.27 4.38 12.96
C PHE A 36 -6.15 4.71 13.94
N GLU A 37 -6.44 5.53 14.96
CA GLU A 37 -5.48 5.95 15.95
C GLU A 37 -5.04 4.79 16.88
N ALA A 38 -5.95 3.87 17.21
CA ALA A 38 -5.63 2.67 17.98
C ALA A 38 -4.62 1.79 17.21
N VAL A 39 -4.85 1.55 15.91
CA VAL A 39 -3.92 0.79 15.07
C VAL A 39 -2.60 1.52 14.92
N ALA A 40 -2.61 2.83 14.62
CA ALA A 40 -1.39 3.61 14.46
C ALA A 40 -0.51 3.57 15.71
N ARG A 41 -1.08 3.81 16.89
CA ARG A 41 -0.38 3.72 18.18
C ARG A 41 0.14 2.31 18.46
N ASN A 42 -0.63 1.29 18.14
CA ASN A 42 -0.22 -0.09 18.35
C ASN A 42 0.99 -0.47 17.48
N VAL A 43 1.01 -0.05 16.21
CA VAL A 43 2.15 -0.23 15.31
C VAL A 43 3.36 0.58 15.79
N ALA A 44 3.16 1.81 16.31
CA ALA A 44 4.22 2.67 16.82
C ALA A 44 4.94 2.09 18.05
N THR A 45 4.33 1.12 18.76
CA THR A 45 5.01 0.42 19.89
C THR A 45 6.23 -0.38 19.44
N VAL A 46 6.24 -0.87 18.19
CA VAL A 46 7.35 -1.66 17.63
C VAL A 46 8.17 -0.89 16.60
N ILE A 47 7.62 0.20 16.05
CA ILE A 47 8.30 1.06 15.08
C ILE A 47 8.34 2.49 15.62
N GLN A 48 9.36 2.77 16.41
CA GLN A 48 9.48 4.04 17.09
C GLN A 48 9.95 5.17 16.16
N GLY A 49 9.34 6.36 16.32
CA GLY A 49 9.74 7.57 15.59
C GLY A 49 9.38 7.58 14.10
N LYS A 50 8.36 6.79 13.69
CA LYS A 50 7.89 6.68 12.30
C LYS A 50 6.38 6.89 12.18
N ASP A 51 5.84 7.85 12.94
CA ASP A 51 4.39 8.10 13.01
C ASP A 51 3.79 8.41 11.63
N GLU A 52 4.46 9.26 10.84
CA GLU A 52 3.95 9.64 9.51
C GLU A 52 3.97 8.49 8.51
N PRO A 53 5.05 7.72 8.31
CA PRO A 53 5.03 6.51 7.50
C PRO A 53 3.97 5.50 7.92
N ILE A 54 3.74 5.30 9.21
CA ILE A 54 2.69 4.41 9.72
C ILE A 54 1.30 4.91 9.30
N ARG A 55 1.02 6.21 9.49
CA ARG A 55 -0.24 6.83 9.12
C ARG A 55 -0.49 6.77 7.61
N LEU A 56 0.53 7.07 6.79
CA LEU A 56 0.45 6.96 5.34
C LEU A 56 0.19 5.53 4.87
N ALA A 57 0.83 4.53 5.49
CA ALA A 57 0.58 3.12 5.19
C ALA A 57 -0.86 2.71 5.52
N LEU A 58 -1.42 3.17 6.65
CA LEU A 58 -2.83 2.96 7.00
C LEU A 58 -3.79 3.67 6.04
N VAL A 59 -3.52 4.93 5.69
CA VAL A 59 -4.31 5.66 4.68
C VAL A 59 -4.27 4.92 3.34
N CYS A 60 -3.11 4.39 2.95
CA CYS A 60 -2.94 3.61 1.72
C CYS A 60 -3.81 2.34 1.74
N LEU A 61 -3.79 1.58 2.84
CA LEU A 61 -4.62 0.38 3.02
C LEU A 61 -6.12 0.71 2.95
N LEU A 62 -6.56 1.73 3.70
CA LEU A 62 -7.96 2.14 3.79
C LEU A 62 -8.48 2.81 2.51
N ALA A 63 -7.57 3.30 1.66
CA ALA A 63 -7.85 3.72 0.29
C ALA A 63 -7.80 2.58 -0.74
N GLU A 64 -7.67 1.32 -0.27
CA GLU A 64 -7.52 0.12 -1.09
C GLU A 64 -6.36 0.21 -2.07
N GLY A 65 -5.23 0.76 -1.64
CA GLY A 65 -4.03 0.93 -2.43
C GLY A 65 -2.90 -0.01 -2.05
N HIS A 66 -1.86 -0.02 -2.89
CA HIS A 66 -0.60 -0.70 -2.64
C HIS A 66 0.49 0.31 -2.37
N LEU A 67 1.45 -0.04 -1.52
CA LEU A 67 2.49 0.85 -1.03
C LEU A 67 3.85 0.45 -1.61
N LEU A 68 4.60 1.43 -2.08
CA LEU A 68 6.01 1.30 -2.42
C LEU A 68 6.85 1.98 -1.34
N ILE A 69 7.82 1.29 -0.78
CA ILE A 69 8.79 1.85 0.17
C ILE A 69 10.16 1.88 -0.51
N GLU A 70 10.62 3.07 -0.85
CA GLU A 70 11.98 3.27 -1.36
C GLU A 70 12.88 3.73 -0.23
N ASP A 71 13.82 2.86 0.17
CA ASP A 71 14.71 3.20 1.27
C ASP A 71 15.90 2.23 1.37
N VAL A 72 16.91 2.64 2.14
CA VAL A 72 18.07 1.80 2.49
C VAL A 72 17.65 0.56 3.29
N PRO A 73 18.45 -0.51 3.28
CA PRO A 73 18.21 -1.69 4.12
C PRO A 73 18.21 -1.35 5.62
N GLY A 74 17.46 -2.12 6.42
CA GLY A 74 17.53 -2.05 7.88
C GLY A 74 16.66 -1.00 8.56
N VAL A 75 15.88 -0.18 7.83
CA VAL A 75 15.04 0.89 8.42
C VAL A 75 13.69 0.43 8.97
N GLY A 76 13.42 -0.89 9.00
CA GLY A 76 12.19 -1.43 9.61
C GLY A 76 11.03 -1.74 8.65
N LYS A 77 11.29 -1.81 7.33
CA LYS A 77 10.24 -2.11 6.29
C LYS A 77 9.47 -3.40 6.58
N THR A 78 10.19 -4.48 6.88
CA THR A 78 9.57 -5.78 7.25
C THR A 78 8.78 -5.70 8.55
N THR A 79 9.29 -4.93 9.51
CA THR A 79 8.61 -4.72 10.80
C THR A 79 7.30 -3.98 10.61
N LEU A 80 7.25 -2.97 9.71
CA LEU A 80 6.02 -2.24 9.38
C LEU A 80 4.94 -3.17 8.84
N ALA A 81 5.27 -4.00 7.84
CA ALA A 81 4.31 -4.93 7.24
C ALA A 81 3.76 -5.93 8.28
N LYS A 82 4.64 -6.51 9.10
CA LYS A 82 4.25 -7.43 10.17
C LYS A 82 3.40 -6.77 11.25
N ALA A 83 3.78 -5.56 11.69
CA ALA A 83 3.08 -4.84 12.74
C ALA A 83 1.68 -4.40 12.26
N LEU A 84 1.55 -3.95 11.01
CA LEU A 84 0.25 -3.65 10.40
C LEU A 84 -0.63 -4.89 10.37
N ALA A 85 -0.16 -6.01 9.81
CA ALA A 85 -0.92 -7.25 9.74
C ALA A 85 -1.34 -7.74 11.14
N GLY A 86 -0.39 -7.74 12.09
CA GLY A 86 -0.66 -8.15 13.47
C GLY A 86 -1.69 -7.26 14.17
N SER A 87 -1.59 -5.93 14.01
CA SER A 87 -2.51 -4.96 14.61
C SER A 87 -3.93 -5.06 14.06
N LEU A 88 -4.08 -5.49 12.81
CA LEU A 88 -5.35 -5.61 12.09
C LEU A 88 -5.93 -7.03 12.12
N GLY A 89 -5.27 -7.98 12.79
CA GLY A 89 -5.69 -9.37 12.78
C GLY A 89 -5.67 -10.02 11.39
N CYS A 90 -4.96 -9.42 10.44
CA CYS A 90 -4.86 -9.86 9.06
C CYS A 90 -3.78 -10.93 8.87
N SER A 91 -3.96 -11.79 7.88
CA SER A 91 -2.91 -12.70 7.42
C SER A 91 -1.77 -11.92 6.78
N TRP A 92 -0.54 -12.44 6.91
CA TRP A 92 0.62 -11.81 6.33
C TRP A 92 1.48 -12.80 5.55
N GLY A 93 2.06 -12.34 4.44
CA GLY A 93 2.99 -13.08 3.61
C GLY A 93 4.24 -12.26 3.29
N ARG A 94 5.36 -12.94 3.05
CA ARG A 94 6.59 -12.31 2.55
C ARG A 94 7.08 -13.03 1.30
N ILE A 95 7.34 -12.27 0.27
CA ILE A 95 7.99 -12.72 -0.96
C ILE A 95 9.32 -11.96 -1.04
N GLN A 96 10.44 -12.68 -0.92
CA GLN A 96 11.77 -12.11 -1.15
C GLN A 96 12.07 -12.21 -2.64
N PHE A 97 12.20 -11.09 -3.30
CA PHE A 97 12.50 -11.06 -4.72
C PHE A 97 14.01 -11.28 -4.94
N THR A 98 14.32 -12.33 -5.70
CA THR A 98 15.68 -12.72 -6.09
C THR A 98 15.72 -12.97 -7.59
N PRO A 99 16.89 -12.95 -8.25
CA PRO A 99 16.98 -13.14 -9.70
C PRO A 99 16.41 -14.48 -10.20
N ASP A 100 16.41 -15.49 -9.36
CA ASP A 100 15.92 -16.86 -9.64
C ASP A 100 14.45 -17.08 -9.27
N LEU A 101 13.78 -16.11 -8.63
CA LEU A 101 12.36 -16.20 -8.27
C LEU A 101 11.49 -16.31 -9.53
N LEU A 102 10.63 -17.33 -9.57
CA LEU A 102 9.71 -17.57 -10.69
C LEU A 102 8.35 -16.89 -10.45
N PRO A 103 7.61 -16.55 -11.51
CA PRO A 103 6.24 -16.06 -11.39
C PRO A 103 5.32 -17.01 -10.59
N SER A 104 5.52 -18.33 -10.74
CA SER A 104 4.76 -19.35 -10.01
C SER A 104 4.99 -19.34 -8.50
N ASP A 105 6.13 -18.83 -8.02
CA ASP A 105 6.40 -18.69 -6.59
C ASP A 105 5.54 -17.57 -6.00
N VAL A 106 5.22 -16.56 -6.81
CA VAL A 106 4.32 -15.47 -6.45
C VAL A 106 2.86 -15.90 -6.53
N THR A 107 2.44 -16.47 -7.68
CA THR A 107 1.04 -16.73 -8.01
C THR A 107 0.54 -18.11 -7.60
N GLY A 108 1.45 -19.05 -7.34
CA GLY A 108 1.10 -20.43 -7.08
C GLY A 108 1.17 -21.32 -8.33
N VAL A 109 1.02 -22.62 -8.11
CA VAL A 109 1.18 -23.65 -9.13
C VAL A 109 0.19 -24.80 -8.89
N THR A 110 -0.26 -25.41 -9.98
CA THR A 110 -1.05 -26.64 -9.91
C THR A 110 -0.13 -27.86 -9.92
N VAL A 111 -0.26 -28.72 -8.92
CA VAL A 111 0.57 -29.91 -8.75
C VAL A 111 -0.30 -31.16 -8.86
N TYR A 112 0.15 -32.13 -9.64
CA TYR A 112 -0.52 -33.43 -9.73
C TYR A 112 -0.33 -34.24 -8.45
N ASN A 113 -1.42 -34.59 -7.78
CA ASN A 113 -1.44 -35.40 -6.59
C ASN A 113 -1.63 -36.87 -6.99
N ARG A 114 -0.58 -37.65 -6.85
CA ARG A 114 -0.60 -39.11 -7.22
C ARG A 114 -1.53 -39.97 -6.35
N VAL A 115 -1.82 -39.52 -5.13
CA VAL A 115 -2.67 -40.27 -4.19
C VAL A 115 -4.14 -40.13 -4.54
N THR A 116 -4.56 -38.90 -4.88
CA THR A 116 -5.95 -38.57 -5.23
C THR A 116 -6.24 -38.68 -6.73
N GLY A 117 -5.20 -38.72 -7.57
CA GLY A 117 -5.32 -38.72 -9.03
C GLY A 117 -5.82 -37.37 -9.57
N SER A 118 -5.75 -36.29 -8.78
CA SER A 118 -6.25 -34.93 -9.11
C SER A 118 -5.13 -33.92 -9.18
N PHE A 119 -5.43 -32.76 -9.79
CA PHE A 119 -4.57 -31.60 -9.75
C PHE A 119 -4.98 -30.71 -8.59
N ASP A 120 -4.04 -30.45 -7.68
CA ASP A 120 -4.26 -29.62 -6.50
C ASP A 120 -3.53 -28.28 -6.69
N PHE A 121 -4.24 -27.16 -6.50
CA PHE A 121 -3.63 -25.84 -6.51
C PHE A 121 -2.85 -25.61 -5.21
N ARG A 122 -1.60 -25.19 -5.34
CA ARG A 122 -0.77 -24.71 -4.24
C ARG A 122 -0.59 -23.21 -4.38
N PRO A 123 -1.16 -22.40 -3.46
CA PRO A 123 -1.08 -20.94 -3.51
C PRO A 123 0.37 -20.47 -3.36
N GLY A 124 0.71 -19.43 -4.09
CA GLY A 124 1.97 -18.71 -3.96
C GLY A 124 1.96 -17.71 -2.80
N GLY A 125 3.06 -16.97 -2.67
CA GLY A 125 3.24 -16.01 -1.56
C GLY A 125 2.28 -14.82 -1.55
N ILE A 126 1.51 -14.60 -2.63
CA ILE A 126 0.57 -13.49 -2.74
C ILE A 126 -0.75 -13.72 -1.99
N PHE A 127 -1.05 -14.95 -1.61
CA PHE A 127 -2.31 -15.29 -0.94
C PHE A 127 -2.26 -14.97 0.56
N ALA A 128 -2.27 -13.69 0.87
CA ALA A 128 -2.41 -13.13 2.21
C ALA A 128 -3.04 -11.72 2.11
N ASN A 129 -3.60 -11.21 3.21
CA ASN A 129 -4.17 -9.86 3.25
C ASN A 129 -3.10 -8.78 3.08
N ILE A 130 -1.97 -8.92 3.78
CA ILE A 130 -0.83 -8.00 3.69
C ILE A 130 0.39 -8.77 3.23
N VAL A 131 0.87 -8.44 2.03
CA VAL A 131 2.02 -9.09 1.39
C VAL A 131 3.19 -8.13 1.32
N LEU A 132 4.32 -8.50 1.90
CA LEU A 132 5.58 -7.80 1.71
C LEU A 132 6.30 -8.38 0.48
N GLY A 133 6.43 -7.60 -0.58
CA GLY A 133 7.30 -7.88 -1.72
C GLY A 133 8.66 -7.22 -1.53
N ASP A 134 9.61 -7.96 -0.94
CA ASP A 134 10.89 -7.39 -0.53
C ASP A 134 11.88 -7.39 -1.68
N GLU A 135 12.49 -6.21 -1.96
CA GLU A 135 13.47 -5.98 -3.04
C GLU A 135 12.93 -6.33 -4.45
N ILE A 136 11.75 -5.80 -4.79
CA ILE A 136 11.05 -6.13 -6.05
C ILE A 136 11.91 -5.90 -7.30
N ASN A 137 12.82 -4.93 -7.27
CA ASN A 137 13.73 -4.60 -8.37
C ASN A 137 14.84 -5.66 -8.62
N ARG A 138 15.00 -6.68 -7.76
CA ARG A 138 15.98 -7.77 -7.96
C ARG A 138 15.46 -8.93 -8.81
N ALA A 139 14.16 -9.10 -8.93
CA ALA A 139 13.61 -10.17 -9.75
C ALA A 139 13.44 -9.76 -11.21
N SER A 140 13.31 -10.76 -12.08
CA SER A 140 13.09 -10.55 -13.51
C SER A 140 11.81 -9.75 -13.77
N PRO A 141 11.74 -8.97 -14.88
CA PRO A 141 10.53 -8.23 -15.24
C PRO A 141 9.28 -9.12 -15.37
N LYS A 142 9.44 -10.40 -15.71
CA LYS A 142 8.35 -11.36 -15.82
C LYS A 142 7.76 -11.68 -14.44
N THR A 143 8.61 -11.85 -13.42
CA THR A 143 8.17 -12.09 -12.04
C THR A 143 7.57 -10.83 -11.41
N GLN A 144 8.15 -9.65 -11.68
CA GLN A 144 7.55 -8.37 -11.29
C GLN A 144 6.13 -8.22 -11.87
N SER A 145 5.96 -8.50 -13.17
CA SER A 145 4.66 -8.41 -13.84
C SER A 145 3.60 -9.31 -13.21
N ALA A 146 3.96 -10.52 -12.77
CA ALA A 146 3.02 -11.42 -12.10
C ALA A 146 2.49 -10.85 -10.78
N LEU A 147 3.34 -10.21 -9.97
CA LEU A 147 2.91 -9.52 -8.77
C LEU A 147 1.99 -8.33 -9.11
N LEU A 148 2.42 -7.49 -10.05
CA LEU A 148 1.72 -6.26 -10.42
C LEU A 148 0.36 -6.53 -11.08
N GLU A 149 0.22 -7.63 -11.83
CA GLU A 149 -1.06 -8.08 -12.37
C GLU A 149 -2.02 -8.50 -11.25
N ALA A 150 -1.54 -9.34 -10.32
CA ALA A 150 -2.34 -9.77 -9.17
C ALA A 150 -2.77 -8.59 -8.27
N MET A 151 -1.92 -7.56 -8.13
CA MET A 151 -2.26 -6.32 -7.42
C MET A 151 -3.42 -5.58 -8.09
N GLU A 152 -3.40 -5.48 -9.41
CA GLU A 152 -4.42 -4.73 -10.17
C GLU A 152 -5.74 -5.46 -10.25
N GLU A 153 -5.69 -6.76 -10.60
CA GLU A 153 -6.86 -7.59 -10.82
C GLU A 153 -7.49 -8.13 -9.52
N ARG A 154 -6.77 -8.07 -8.40
CA ARG A 154 -7.15 -8.69 -7.11
C ARG A 154 -7.51 -10.17 -7.22
N GLN A 155 -6.93 -10.83 -8.18
CA GLN A 155 -7.10 -12.24 -8.47
C GLN A 155 -5.88 -12.79 -9.20
N VAL A 156 -5.74 -14.11 -9.16
CA VAL A 156 -4.67 -14.82 -9.86
C VAL A 156 -5.31 -15.89 -10.74
N THR A 157 -4.88 -15.98 -12.00
CA THR A 157 -5.32 -17.06 -12.92
C THR A 157 -4.20 -18.05 -13.15
N VAL A 158 -4.43 -19.31 -12.75
CA VAL A 158 -3.50 -20.45 -12.97
C VAL A 158 -4.25 -21.55 -13.70
N ASP A 159 -3.70 -22.03 -14.83
CA ASP A 159 -4.25 -23.13 -15.61
C ASP A 159 -5.77 -22.99 -15.92
N ARG A 160 -6.21 -21.81 -16.31
CA ARG A 160 -7.62 -21.45 -16.62
C ARG A 160 -8.56 -21.36 -15.41
N THR A 161 -8.06 -21.47 -14.19
CA THR A 161 -8.84 -21.27 -12.97
C THR A 161 -8.43 -19.95 -12.34
N THR A 162 -9.41 -19.12 -12.02
CA THR A 162 -9.20 -17.83 -11.37
C THR A 162 -9.45 -17.97 -9.86
N TYR A 163 -8.50 -17.52 -9.08
CA TYR A 163 -8.50 -17.53 -7.62
C TYR A 163 -8.55 -16.08 -7.13
N PRO A 164 -9.64 -15.62 -6.50
CA PRO A 164 -9.69 -14.28 -5.92
C PRO A 164 -8.73 -14.18 -4.74
N LEU A 165 -8.15 -13.00 -4.55
CA LEU A 165 -7.39 -12.67 -3.35
C LEU A 165 -8.34 -12.23 -2.23
N GLU A 166 -7.95 -12.49 -0.97
CA GLU A 166 -8.74 -12.13 0.20
C GLU A 166 -8.79 -10.60 0.37
N THR A 167 -9.87 -10.09 0.96
CA THR A 167 -10.01 -8.68 1.34
C THR A 167 -9.93 -8.54 2.86
N PRO A 168 -9.31 -7.46 3.39
CA PRO A 168 -8.55 -6.43 2.66
C PRO A 168 -7.26 -6.98 2.05
N PHE A 169 -6.84 -6.43 0.91
CA PHE A 169 -5.62 -6.86 0.23
C PHE A 169 -4.68 -5.68 -0.02
N MET A 170 -3.45 -5.78 0.47
CA MET A 170 -2.41 -4.78 0.25
C MET A 170 -1.04 -5.41 0.02
N VAL A 171 -0.38 -4.99 -1.04
CA VAL A 171 1.05 -5.26 -1.25
C VAL A 171 1.85 -4.06 -0.76
N ILE A 172 2.86 -4.33 0.07
CA ILE A 172 3.91 -3.40 0.45
C ILE A 172 5.17 -3.87 -0.27
N ALA A 173 5.52 -3.21 -1.37
CA ALA A 173 6.75 -3.51 -2.11
C ALA A 173 7.90 -2.65 -1.58
N THR A 174 9.12 -3.20 -1.58
CA THR A 174 10.31 -2.44 -1.23
C THR A 174 11.28 -2.38 -2.40
N GLN A 175 11.96 -1.23 -2.53
CA GLN A 175 13.09 -1.04 -3.43
C GLN A 175 14.25 -0.44 -2.65
N ASN A 176 15.47 -0.81 -3.06
CA ASN A 176 16.68 -0.15 -2.61
C ASN A 176 17.20 0.74 -3.76
N PRO A 177 17.13 2.08 -3.63
CA PRO A 177 17.55 2.98 -4.71
C PRO A 177 19.07 3.01 -4.93
N VAL A 178 19.85 2.52 -3.98
CA VAL A 178 21.34 2.54 -4.04
C VAL A 178 21.90 1.33 -4.79
N GLU A 179 21.18 0.21 -4.84
CA GLU A 179 21.62 -0.99 -5.54
C GLU A 179 21.29 -0.91 -7.03
N HIS A 180 22.31 -0.72 -7.86
CA HIS A 180 22.17 -0.67 -9.32
C HIS A 180 22.61 -1.97 -10.01
N GLU A 181 23.57 -2.71 -9.44
CA GLU A 181 24.05 -3.96 -10.02
C GLU A 181 23.06 -5.11 -9.83
N GLY A 182 22.71 -5.79 -10.93
CA GLY A 182 21.82 -6.94 -10.90
C GLY A 182 20.35 -6.60 -10.60
N THR A 183 19.93 -5.35 -10.80
CA THR A 183 18.54 -4.90 -10.59
C THR A 183 17.84 -4.56 -11.90
N TYR A 184 16.52 -4.73 -11.89
CA TYR A 184 15.61 -4.35 -12.96
C TYR A 184 14.66 -3.27 -12.42
N PRO A 185 14.91 -1.98 -12.68
CA PRO A 185 14.06 -0.90 -12.21
C PRO A 185 12.65 -1.04 -12.77
N LEU A 186 11.64 -0.69 -11.96
CA LEU A 186 10.25 -0.66 -12.41
C LEU A 186 10.03 0.51 -13.40
N PRO A 187 9.47 0.25 -14.59
CA PRO A 187 9.05 1.32 -15.49
C PRO A 187 7.95 2.19 -14.85
N GLU A 188 7.80 3.44 -15.33
CA GLU A 188 6.79 4.38 -14.83
C GLU A 188 5.36 3.82 -14.88
N SER A 189 5.03 3.06 -15.94
CA SER A 189 3.72 2.41 -16.08
C SER A 189 3.44 1.34 -15.01
N GLN A 190 4.48 0.76 -14.43
CA GLN A 190 4.38 -0.19 -13.33
C GLN A 190 4.37 0.51 -11.98
N LEU A 191 5.11 1.61 -11.84
CA LEU A 191 5.06 2.47 -10.65
C LEU A 191 3.67 3.06 -10.43
N ASP A 192 2.92 3.38 -11.50
CA ASP A 192 1.54 3.91 -11.42
C ASP A 192 0.54 2.94 -10.75
N ARG A 193 0.89 1.66 -10.59
CA ARG A 193 0.06 0.68 -9.86
C ARG A 193 0.14 0.81 -8.34
N PHE A 194 1.20 1.43 -7.81
CA PHE A 194 1.30 1.74 -6.39
C PHE A 194 0.55 3.04 -6.09
N LEU A 195 -0.34 3.01 -5.10
CA LEU A 195 -1.09 4.20 -4.69
C LEU A 195 -0.17 5.26 -4.10
N MET A 196 0.74 4.83 -3.25
CA MET A 196 1.69 5.72 -2.56
C MET A 196 3.10 5.20 -2.65
N ARG A 197 4.06 6.14 -2.70
CA ARG A 197 5.46 5.91 -2.42
C ARG A 197 5.83 6.66 -1.15
N ILE A 198 6.51 5.98 -0.23
CA ILE A 198 7.01 6.59 1.00
C ILE A 198 8.47 6.19 1.25
N GLU A 199 9.11 6.97 2.09
CA GLU A 199 10.41 6.68 2.67
C GLU A 199 10.25 6.51 4.18
N MET A 200 10.94 5.53 4.76
CA MET A 200 10.99 5.36 6.21
C MET A 200 12.06 6.28 6.83
N GLY A 201 13.17 6.42 6.13
CA GLY A 201 14.35 7.15 6.60
C GLY A 201 15.00 6.51 7.82
N TYR A 202 16.13 7.06 8.27
CA TYR A 202 16.73 6.65 9.53
C TYR A 202 15.90 7.12 10.73
N PRO A 203 15.83 6.35 11.83
CA PRO A 203 15.21 6.81 13.06
C PRO A 203 15.97 8.01 13.63
N GLY A 204 15.29 8.89 14.34
CA GLY A 204 15.94 9.96 15.07
C GLY A 204 16.80 9.41 16.23
N ARG A 205 17.81 10.17 16.66
CA ARG A 205 18.77 9.75 17.70
C ARG A 205 18.12 9.11 18.95
N ALA A 206 17.03 9.68 19.44
CA ALA A 206 16.33 9.14 20.62
C ALA A 206 15.72 7.74 20.35
N SER A 207 15.15 7.55 19.16
CA SER A 207 14.58 6.26 18.74
C SER A 207 15.66 5.22 18.50
N GLU A 208 16.83 5.60 17.96
CA GLU A 208 17.99 4.69 17.83
C GLU A 208 18.49 4.19 19.17
N ILE A 209 18.61 5.07 20.16
CA ILE A 209 18.98 4.69 21.52
C ILE A 209 17.98 3.70 22.11
N ALA A 210 16.68 3.98 21.98
CA ALA A 210 15.63 3.09 22.47
C ALA A 210 15.65 1.72 21.77
N ILE A 211 15.96 1.66 20.47
CA ILE A 211 16.16 0.41 19.73
C ILE A 211 17.35 -0.38 20.32
N LEU A 212 18.48 0.29 20.58
CA LEU A 212 19.65 -0.35 21.17
C LEU A 212 19.34 -0.90 22.55
N ASP A 213 18.67 -0.14 23.42
CA ASP A 213 18.28 -0.56 24.77
C ASP A 213 17.36 -1.79 24.72
N THR A 214 16.39 -1.81 23.81
CA THR A 214 15.45 -2.93 23.66
C THR A 214 16.15 -4.21 23.20
N HIS A 215 17.14 -4.12 22.31
CA HIS A 215 17.84 -5.27 21.74
C HIS A 215 19.04 -5.73 22.58
N ALA A 216 19.65 -4.85 23.36
CA ALA A 216 20.75 -5.19 24.27
C ALA A 216 20.31 -6.13 25.42
N GLY A 217 19.03 -6.15 25.78
CA GLY A 217 18.47 -7.02 26.81
C GLY A 217 18.28 -8.49 26.43
N GLY A 218 18.73 -8.93 25.27
CA GLY A 218 18.65 -10.34 24.83
C GLY A 218 17.23 -10.84 24.48
N ASN A 219 16.22 -10.02 24.61
CA ASN A 219 14.85 -10.32 24.20
C ASN A 219 14.72 -10.06 22.68
N HIS A 220 15.15 -11.02 21.87
CA HIS A 220 14.89 -11.04 20.42
C HIS A 220 13.42 -11.34 20.06
N SER A 221 12.51 -11.31 21.02
CA SER A 221 11.10 -11.35 20.66
C SER A 221 10.74 -10.03 19.98
N VAL A 222 10.68 -10.04 18.65
CA VAL A 222 9.82 -9.08 17.92
C VAL A 222 8.51 -9.09 18.68
N THR A 223 8.25 -8.01 19.42
CA THR A 223 7.05 -7.91 20.26
C THR A 223 5.87 -8.19 19.34
N GLN A 224 5.22 -9.33 19.50
CA GLN A 224 4.05 -9.66 18.69
C GLN A 224 2.99 -8.64 19.05
N VAL A 225 2.69 -7.79 18.08
CA VAL A 225 1.64 -6.79 18.22
C VAL A 225 0.31 -7.55 18.33
N SER A 226 -0.43 -7.31 19.40
CA SER A 226 -1.77 -7.88 19.57
C SER A 226 -2.73 -7.18 18.60
N ALA A 227 -3.68 -7.91 18.02
CA ALA A 227 -4.69 -7.32 17.16
C ALA A 227 -5.59 -6.36 17.97
N VAL A 228 -5.74 -5.14 17.49
CA VAL A 228 -6.65 -4.10 18.02
C VAL A 228 -7.83 -3.86 17.09
N ALA A 229 -7.80 -4.43 15.88
CA ALA A 229 -8.89 -4.47 14.92
C ALA A 229 -8.91 -5.85 14.24
N SER A 230 -10.01 -6.20 13.60
CA SER A 230 -10.17 -7.42 12.80
C SER A 230 -10.23 -7.09 11.30
N GLU A 231 -10.05 -8.10 10.43
CA GLU A 231 -10.27 -7.98 8.99
C GLU A 231 -11.64 -7.34 8.66
N ALA A 232 -12.69 -7.75 9.37
CA ALA A 232 -14.04 -7.20 9.19
C ALA A 232 -14.13 -5.71 9.59
N ASP A 233 -13.38 -5.28 10.63
CA ASP A 233 -13.32 -3.86 11.00
C ASP A 233 -12.62 -3.04 9.91
N VAL A 234 -11.56 -3.58 9.30
CA VAL A 234 -10.87 -2.91 8.18
C VAL A 234 -11.80 -2.77 6.97
N GLU A 235 -12.58 -3.79 6.62
CA GLU A 235 -13.57 -3.71 5.53
C GLU A 235 -14.64 -2.64 5.81
N VAL A 236 -15.12 -2.55 7.05
CA VAL A 236 -16.05 -1.50 7.48
C VAL A 236 -15.41 -0.12 7.32
N MET A 237 -14.16 0.05 7.78
CA MET A 237 -13.43 1.31 7.64
C MET A 237 -13.21 1.69 6.18
N ILE A 238 -12.87 0.75 5.29
CA ILE A 238 -12.77 0.99 3.85
C ILE A 238 -14.09 1.53 3.29
N GLY A 239 -15.22 0.89 3.62
CA GLY A 239 -16.54 1.33 3.19
C GLY A 239 -16.88 2.75 3.71
N MET A 240 -16.51 3.07 4.94
CA MET A 240 -16.70 4.40 5.53
C MET A 240 -15.82 5.44 4.82
N ALA A 241 -14.55 5.14 4.54
CA ALA A 241 -13.67 6.04 3.79
C ALA A 241 -14.22 6.34 2.38
N GLN A 242 -14.75 5.34 1.69
CA GLN A 242 -15.38 5.51 0.37
C GLN A 242 -16.61 6.43 0.41
N ALA A 243 -17.34 6.45 1.52
CA ALA A 243 -18.54 7.28 1.71
C ALA A 243 -18.23 8.75 2.04
N ILE A 244 -16.99 9.11 2.40
CA ILE A 244 -16.59 10.49 2.72
C ILE A 244 -16.89 11.42 1.54
N HIS A 245 -17.57 12.52 1.86
CA HIS A 245 -18.01 13.49 0.84
C HIS A 245 -16.83 14.26 0.23
N VAL A 246 -16.88 14.45 -1.09
CA VAL A 246 -15.93 15.29 -1.82
C VAL A 246 -16.70 16.27 -2.70
N ALA A 247 -16.61 17.54 -2.39
CA ALA A 247 -17.28 18.60 -3.15
C ALA A 247 -16.85 18.58 -4.64
N PRO A 248 -17.76 18.88 -5.58
CA PRO A 248 -17.41 18.95 -7.01
C PRO A 248 -16.23 19.89 -7.30
N SER A 249 -16.13 21.00 -6.59
CA SER A 249 -15.02 21.96 -6.70
C SER A 249 -13.66 21.35 -6.33
N LEU A 250 -13.61 20.46 -5.33
CA LEU A 250 -12.38 19.73 -4.97
C LEU A 250 -12.01 18.66 -5.98
N LYS A 251 -12.98 18.01 -6.60
CA LYS A 251 -12.72 17.11 -7.74
C LYS A 251 -12.13 17.88 -8.91
N GLY A 252 -12.67 19.09 -9.19
CA GLY A 252 -12.09 20.04 -10.16
C GLY A 252 -10.64 20.36 -9.81
N TYR A 253 -10.37 20.74 -8.56
CA TYR A 253 -9.02 21.05 -8.09
C TYR A 253 -8.01 19.90 -8.30
N ILE A 254 -8.41 18.64 -8.03
CA ILE A 254 -7.55 17.47 -8.33
C ILE A 254 -7.25 17.37 -9.83
N VAL A 255 -8.25 17.60 -10.68
CA VAL A 255 -8.08 17.60 -12.15
C VAL A 255 -7.19 18.77 -12.59
N ASP A 256 -7.37 19.96 -12.04
CA ASP A 256 -6.57 21.13 -12.35
C ASP A 256 -5.09 20.92 -11.96
N VAL A 257 -4.82 20.31 -10.81
CA VAL A 257 -3.47 19.89 -10.40
C VAL A 257 -2.89 18.90 -11.40
N ALA A 258 -3.63 17.85 -11.78
CA ALA A 258 -3.19 16.87 -12.75
C ALA A 258 -2.88 17.52 -14.12
N ASP A 259 -3.76 18.39 -14.59
CA ASP A 259 -3.59 19.13 -15.86
C ASP A 259 -2.39 20.08 -15.84
N ALA A 260 -2.18 20.77 -14.70
CA ALA A 260 -1.03 21.63 -14.52
C ALA A 260 0.28 20.85 -14.61
N THR A 261 0.36 19.64 -14.05
CA THR A 261 1.56 18.78 -14.20
C THR A 261 1.81 18.39 -15.66
N ARG A 262 0.76 18.10 -16.46
CA ARG A 262 0.87 17.70 -17.87
C ARG A 262 1.36 18.83 -18.77
N ARG A 263 1.25 20.08 -18.34
CA ARG A 263 1.66 21.29 -19.07
C ARG A 263 3.04 21.80 -18.64
N ARG A 264 3.67 21.19 -17.64
CA ARG A 264 5.00 21.61 -17.17
C ARG A 264 6.08 21.20 -18.16
N PRO A 265 6.91 22.12 -18.65
CA PRO A 265 7.98 21.81 -19.59
C PRO A 265 9.09 20.95 -18.98
N GLU A 266 9.19 20.92 -17.66
CA GLU A 266 10.15 20.09 -16.91
C GLU A 266 9.74 18.60 -16.89
N LEU A 267 8.48 18.30 -17.20
CA LEU A 267 7.93 16.93 -17.12
C LEU A 267 7.76 16.33 -18.53
N ALA A 268 8.35 15.16 -18.75
CA ALA A 268 8.05 14.29 -19.89
C ALA A 268 6.73 13.52 -19.68
N LEU A 269 6.37 13.23 -18.40
CA LEU A 269 5.14 12.58 -18.04
C LEU A 269 4.54 13.26 -16.80
N GLY A 270 3.30 13.73 -16.91
CA GLY A 270 2.50 14.27 -15.82
C GLY A 270 1.57 13.24 -15.20
N VAL A 271 0.73 13.68 -14.26
CA VAL A 271 -0.20 12.85 -13.48
C VAL A 271 -1.25 12.19 -14.37
N SER A 272 -1.41 10.85 -14.26
CA SER A 272 -2.42 10.06 -14.97
C SER A 272 -3.83 10.24 -14.34
N PRO A 273 -4.92 9.93 -15.07
CA PRO A 273 -6.26 9.87 -14.49
C PRO A 273 -6.37 8.86 -13.34
N ARG A 274 -5.63 7.75 -13.40
CA ARG A 274 -5.53 6.75 -12.35
C ARG A 274 -4.93 7.34 -11.07
N ALA A 275 -3.86 8.14 -11.21
CA ALA A 275 -3.24 8.83 -10.09
C ALA A 275 -4.17 9.87 -9.44
N ALA A 276 -4.93 10.63 -10.25
CA ALA A 276 -5.94 11.57 -9.74
C ALA A 276 -7.05 10.85 -8.95
N LEU A 277 -7.52 9.70 -9.43
CA LEU A 277 -8.46 8.86 -8.70
C LEU A 277 -7.84 8.29 -7.40
N GLY A 278 -6.56 7.90 -7.45
CA GLY A 278 -5.80 7.47 -6.28
C GLY A 278 -5.73 8.56 -5.21
N LEU A 279 -5.41 9.79 -5.61
CA LEU A 279 -5.36 10.95 -4.71
C LEU A 279 -6.73 11.23 -4.07
N LEU A 280 -7.81 11.12 -4.83
CA LEU A 280 -9.17 11.25 -4.31
C LEU A 280 -9.48 10.20 -3.23
N ARG A 281 -9.15 8.94 -3.48
CA ARG A 281 -9.38 7.85 -2.50
C ARG A 281 -8.54 8.04 -1.24
N ALA A 282 -7.28 8.37 -1.39
CA ALA A 282 -6.38 8.64 -0.27
C ALA A 282 -6.84 9.86 0.57
N ALA A 283 -7.30 10.95 -0.09
CA ALA A 283 -7.84 12.12 0.59
C ALA A 283 -9.08 11.81 1.43
N ARG A 284 -9.96 10.92 0.95
CA ARG A 284 -11.12 10.44 1.72
C ARG A 284 -10.69 9.67 2.97
N ALA A 285 -9.78 8.71 2.84
CA ALA A 285 -9.26 7.94 3.98
C ALA A 285 -8.58 8.86 5.01
N ARG A 286 -7.80 9.86 4.54
CA ARG A 286 -7.21 10.88 5.42
C ARG A 286 -8.26 11.71 6.13
N ALA A 287 -9.28 12.20 5.45
CA ALA A 287 -10.34 12.99 6.07
C ALA A 287 -11.07 12.19 7.17
N ALA A 288 -11.40 10.91 6.89
CA ALA A 288 -11.99 10.00 7.87
C ALA A 288 -11.08 9.78 9.08
N SER A 289 -9.75 9.62 8.89
CA SER A 289 -8.79 9.45 9.98
C SER A 289 -8.68 10.67 10.90
N LEU A 290 -9.16 11.82 10.44
CA LEU A 290 -9.23 13.08 11.20
C LEU A 290 -10.67 13.40 11.66
N ALA A 291 -11.53 12.40 11.76
CA ALA A 291 -12.93 12.51 12.18
C ALA A 291 -13.74 13.54 11.34
N ARG A 292 -13.49 13.61 10.01
CA ARG A 292 -14.23 14.51 9.11
C ARG A 292 -15.02 13.73 8.08
N GLU A 293 -16.28 14.11 7.89
CA GLU A 293 -17.18 13.52 6.88
C GLU A 293 -16.95 14.09 5.46
N TYR A 294 -16.02 15.00 5.30
CA TYR A 294 -15.69 15.66 4.03
C TYR A 294 -14.20 15.93 3.87
N VAL A 295 -13.74 15.91 2.62
CA VAL A 295 -12.38 16.26 2.22
C VAL A 295 -12.22 17.78 2.17
N ILE A 296 -11.05 18.27 2.57
CA ILE A 296 -10.62 19.67 2.42
C ILE A 296 -9.37 19.76 1.53
N PRO A 297 -9.05 20.94 0.99
CA PRO A 297 -7.86 21.12 0.13
C PRO A 297 -6.54 20.64 0.78
N ASP A 298 -6.42 20.82 2.09
CA ASP A 298 -5.21 20.42 2.82
C ASP A 298 -4.99 18.90 2.82
N ASP A 299 -6.05 18.08 2.72
CA ASP A 299 -5.91 16.64 2.56
C ASP A 299 -5.27 16.28 1.22
N ILE A 300 -5.67 16.98 0.15
CA ILE A 300 -5.14 16.79 -1.20
C ILE A 300 -3.67 17.21 -1.23
N LYS A 301 -3.35 18.39 -0.67
CA LYS A 301 -1.97 18.90 -0.63
C LYS A 301 -1.04 18.02 0.17
N ALA A 302 -1.46 17.56 1.35
CA ALA A 302 -0.66 16.71 2.21
C ALA A 302 -0.33 15.34 1.58
N LEU A 303 -1.21 14.84 0.71
CA LEU A 303 -1.04 13.54 0.05
C LEU A 303 -0.46 13.66 -1.36
N ALA A 304 -0.33 14.86 -1.91
CA ALA A 304 0.17 15.07 -3.27
C ALA A 304 1.58 14.48 -3.46
N GLY A 305 2.51 14.71 -2.52
CA GLY A 305 3.86 14.13 -2.57
C GLY A 305 3.83 12.60 -2.62
N PRO A 306 3.38 11.93 -1.55
CA PRO A 306 3.35 10.47 -1.50
C PRO A 306 2.59 9.81 -2.66
N VAL A 307 1.53 10.46 -3.19
CA VAL A 307 0.69 9.87 -4.24
C VAL A 307 1.16 10.20 -5.65
N LEU A 308 1.73 11.38 -5.90
CA LEU A 308 1.95 11.87 -7.26
C LEU A 308 3.42 11.85 -7.69
N GLU A 309 4.39 12.10 -6.78
CA GLU A 309 5.80 12.28 -7.16
C GLU A 309 6.39 11.12 -7.95
N HIS A 310 6.14 9.87 -7.53
CA HIS A 310 6.69 8.67 -8.18
C HIS A 310 6.13 8.41 -9.58
N ARG A 311 5.11 9.17 -9.98
CA ARG A 311 4.44 9.08 -11.28
C ARG A 311 4.86 10.17 -12.26
N LEU A 312 5.63 11.15 -11.77
CA LEU A 312 6.17 12.22 -12.59
C LEU A 312 7.50 11.79 -13.19
N ALA A 313 7.67 11.96 -14.50
CA ALA A 313 8.95 11.76 -15.16
C ALA A 313 9.51 13.11 -15.62
N LEU A 314 10.71 13.45 -15.15
CA LEU A 314 11.41 14.66 -15.60
C LEU A 314 11.96 14.48 -17.00
N THR A 315 12.00 15.57 -17.79
CA THR A 315 12.75 15.59 -19.04
C THR A 315 14.26 15.49 -18.79
N PRO A 316 15.05 14.94 -19.73
CA PRO A 316 16.51 14.90 -19.58
C PRO A 316 17.12 16.29 -19.31
N GLU A 317 16.61 17.32 -19.97
CA GLU A 317 17.06 18.70 -19.78
C GLU A 317 16.78 19.23 -18.38
N ALA A 318 15.61 18.88 -17.80
CA ALA A 318 15.27 19.26 -16.42
C ALA A 318 16.16 18.53 -15.41
N GLN A 319 16.43 17.24 -15.63
CA GLN A 319 17.36 16.46 -14.80
C GLN A 319 18.78 17.05 -14.81
N LEU A 320 19.30 17.42 -15.99
CA LEU A 320 20.61 18.03 -16.13
C LEU A 320 20.71 19.41 -15.43
N ARG A 321 19.59 20.13 -15.32
CA ARG A 321 19.50 21.39 -14.56
C ARG A 321 19.34 21.19 -13.05
N GLY A 322 19.26 19.95 -12.57
CA GLY A 322 19.10 19.63 -11.15
C GLY A 322 17.66 19.83 -10.63
N ALA A 323 16.64 19.87 -11.53
CA ALA A 323 15.27 19.92 -11.08
C ALA A 323 14.87 18.62 -10.34
N SER A 324 14.08 18.74 -9.28
CA SER A 324 13.50 17.59 -8.58
C SER A 324 11.99 17.47 -8.88
N ARG A 325 11.49 16.23 -8.83
CA ARG A 325 10.04 15.98 -8.95
C ARG A 325 9.25 16.69 -7.86
N GLN A 326 9.82 16.75 -6.66
CA GLN A 326 9.26 17.40 -5.48
C GLN A 326 9.09 18.91 -5.71
N ASP A 327 10.13 19.60 -6.21
CA ASP A 327 10.08 21.03 -6.47
C ASP A 327 9.05 21.36 -7.54
N VAL A 328 9.02 20.58 -8.65
CA VAL A 328 8.04 20.78 -9.72
C VAL A 328 6.61 20.60 -9.21
N LEU A 329 6.38 19.58 -8.37
CA LEU A 329 5.05 19.35 -7.78
C LEU A 329 4.67 20.47 -6.79
N ALA A 330 5.60 20.92 -5.95
CA ALA A 330 5.40 22.04 -5.03
C ALA A 330 5.01 23.33 -5.76
N ASP A 331 5.69 23.64 -6.87
CA ASP A 331 5.35 24.77 -7.73
C ASP A 331 3.94 24.66 -8.32
N VAL A 332 3.56 23.46 -8.80
CA VAL A 332 2.21 23.21 -9.31
C VAL A 332 1.16 23.47 -8.24
N LEU A 333 1.35 22.93 -7.02
CA LEU A 333 0.44 23.11 -5.90
C LEU A 333 0.35 24.56 -5.40
N ALA A 334 1.40 25.38 -5.62
CA ALA A 334 1.41 26.79 -5.28
C ALA A 334 0.65 27.63 -6.29
N VAL A 335 0.69 27.26 -7.58
CA VAL A 335 0.07 28.05 -8.67
C VAL A 335 -1.39 27.69 -8.90
N VAL A 336 -1.78 26.42 -8.72
CA VAL A 336 -3.18 25.99 -8.93
C VAL A 336 -4.07 26.57 -7.83
N PRO A 337 -5.09 27.38 -8.17
CA PRO A 337 -5.92 28.05 -7.17
C PRO A 337 -6.76 27.05 -6.38
N VAL A 338 -6.70 27.17 -5.06
CA VAL A 338 -7.57 26.41 -4.16
C VAL A 338 -9.01 26.91 -4.31
N PRO A 339 -10.00 26.01 -4.50
CA PRO A 339 -11.38 26.44 -4.59
C PRO A 339 -11.83 27.14 -3.30
N THR A 340 -12.21 28.38 -3.41
CA THR A 340 -12.85 29.12 -2.33
C THR A 340 -14.30 28.65 -2.17
N ARG A 341 -14.82 28.67 -0.94
CA ARG A 341 -16.24 28.43 -0.71
C ARG A 341 -17.02 29.43 -1.58
N SER A 342 -17.73 28.95 -2.59
CA SER A 342 -18.79 29.77 -3.18
C SER A 342 -19.77 30.04 -2.05
N ALA A 343 -19.98 31.31 -1.71
CA ALA A 343 -21.10 31.68 -0.88
C ALA A 343 -22.39 31.16 -1.55
N PRO A 344 -23.36 30.70 -0.77
CA PRO A 344 -24.61 30.16 -1.28
C PRO A 344 -25.39 31.18 -2.08
#